data_80aea8391f4afd3433fa1145b068edbd
#
_entry.id   80aea8391f4afd3433fa1145b068edbd
#
_cell.length_a   1.000
_cell.length_b   1.000
_cell.length_c   1.000
_cell.angle_alpha   90.00
_cell.angle_beta   90.00
_cell.angle_gamma   90.00
#
_symmetry.space_group_name_H-M   'P 1'
#
loop_
_entity.id
_entity.type
_entity.pdbx_description
1 polymer ?
#
loop_
_entity_poly.entity_id
_entity_poly.type
_entity_poly.pdbx_seq_one_letter_code
_entity_poly.pdbx_strand_id
1 'polypeptide(L)'
;MKAPMIYNNLNSPGSLVMDVDARRRIDRVLMVNTKTGAVVVAKSPCRLNHKGKIDRETIYFDSIYPIFDGRTMPVLFHCYGLRG
;
A
#
# COMPACT_ATOMS: atom_id res chain seq x y z
N MET A 1 12.88 8.50 -17.05
CA MET A 1 12.19 9.03 -15.87
C MET A 1 12.01 7.91 -14.85
N LYS A 2 12.39 8.16 -13.61
CA LYS A 2 12.21 7.17 -12.55
C LYS A 2 10.76 7.15 -12.08
N ALA A 3 10.22 5.95 -11.88
CA ALA A 3 8.90 5.80 -11.26
C ALA A 3 8.95 6.31 -9.81
N PRO A 4 7.89 6.90 -9.29
CA PRO A 4 7.86 7.30 -7.89
C PRO A 4 7.99 6.08 -6.98
N MET A 5 8.56 6.28 -5.80
CA MET A 5 8.69 5.22 -4.80
C MET A 5 7.51 5.19 -3.84
N ILE A 6 6.78 6.28 -3.76
CA ILE A 6 5.61 6.43 -2.89
C ILE A 6 4.37 6.53 -3.77
N TYR A 7 3.41 5.64 -3.53
CA TYR A 7 2.17 5.57 -4.28
C TYR A 7 0.98 5.80 -3.35
N ASN A 8 0.00 6.55 -3.83
CA ASN A 8 -1.23 6.82 -3.08
C ASN A 8 -2.41 6.89 -4.04
N ASN A 9 -3.60 7.24 -3.55
CA ASN A 9 -4.79 7.29 -4.38
C ASN A 9 -4.77 8.41 -5.42
N LEU A 10 -3.86 9.37 -5.29
CA LEU A 10 -3.74 10.45 -6.27
C LEU A 10 -2.89 10.04 -7.47
N ASN A 11 -1.75 9.37 -7.23
CA ASN A 11 -0.84 8.99 -8.30
C ASN A 11 -1.00 7.55 -8.77
N SER A 12 -1.68 6.71 -8.01
CA SER A 12 -1.90 5.30 -8.38
C SER A 12 -3.30 4.85 -7.94
N PRO A 13 -4.35 5.46 -8.47
CA PRO A 13 -5.71 5.10 -8.07
C PRO A 13 -6.09 3.70 -8.53
N GLY A 14 -6.77 2.96 -7.66
CA GLY A 14 -7.29 1.64 -8.00
C GLY A 14 -6.25 0.52 -7.98
N SER A 15 -5.02 0.81 -7.57
CA SER A 15 -4.00 -0.24 -7.44
C SER A 15 -4.33 -1.17 -6.28
N LEU A 16 -4.08 -2.47 -6.48
CA LEU A 16 -4.29 -3.48 -5.46
C LEU A 16 -2.97 -3.77 -4.75
N VAL A 17 -3.05 -4.14 -3.48
CA VAL A 17 -1.88 -4.55 -2.69
C VAL A 17 -2.11 -5.97 -2.20
N MET A 18 -1.15 -6.85 -2.47
CA MET A 18 -1.27 -8.26 -2.15
C MET A 18 -0.13 -8.69 -1.22
N ASP A 19 -0.49 -9.28 -0.08
CA ASP A 19 0.46 -9.97 0.77
C ASP A 19 0.63 -11.38 0.20
N VAL A 20 1.69 -11.57 -0.60
CA VAL A 20 1.89 -12.80 -1.34
C VAL A 20 2.15 -13.99 -0.42
N ASP A 21 2.89 -13.78 0.66
CA ASP A 21 3.21 -14.85 1.60
C ASP A 21 1.96 -15.37 2.31
N ALA A 22 1.05 -14.47 2.67
CA ALA A 22 -0.23 -14.82 3.31
C ALA A 22 -1.33 -15.13 2.30
N ARG A 23 -1.07 -14.89 1.00
CA ARG A 23 -2.03 -15.11 -0.09
C ARG A 23 -3.35 -14.37 0.14
N ARG A 24 -3.25 -13.10 0.57
CA ARG A 24 -4.44 -12.28 0.80
C ARG A 24 -4.22 -10.87 0.31
N ARG A 25 -5.32 -10.21 -0.08
CA ARG A 25 -5.31 -8.82 -0.47
C ARG A 25 -5.35 -7.93 0.77
N ILE A 26 -4.59 -6.85 0.72
CA ILE A 26 -4.63 -5.83 1.77
C ILE A 26 -5.60 -4.75 1.33
N ASP A 27 -6.66 -4.55 2.12
CA ASP A 27 -7.70 -3.58 1.83
C ASP A 27 -7.43 -2.24 2.50
N ARG A 28 -8.11 -1.20 2.01
CA ARG A 28 -8.09 0.15 2.58
C ARG A 28 -6.70 0.76 2.60
N VAL A 29 -5.90 0.45 1.60
CA VAL A 29 -4.55 1.00 1.50
C VAL A 29 -4.62 2.47 1.13
N LEU A 30 -3.93 3.31 1.91
CA LEU A 30 -3.86 4.75 1.70
C LEU A 30 -2.57 5.13 0.98
N MET A 31 -1.47 4.41 1.26
CA MET A 31 -0.17 4.72 0.68
C MET A 31 0.70 3.46 0.68
N VAL A 32 1.56 3.35 -0.34
CA VAL A 32 2.58 2.30 -0.43
C VAL A 32 3.92 2.97 -0.67
N ASN A 33 4.92 2.66 0.15
CA ASN A 33 6.28 3.14 -0.04
C ASN A 33 7.17 1.93 -0.38
N THR A 34 7.52 1.80 -1.65
CA THR A 34 8.30 0.65 -2.12
C THR A 34 9.76 0.70 -1.67
N LYS A 35 10.26 1.87 -1.29
CA LYS A 35 11.63 2.02 -0.82
C LYS A 35 11.82 1.48 0.58
N THR A 36 10.89 1.76 1.48
CA THR A 36 10.97 1.33 2.89
C THR A 36 10.17 0.07 3.19
N GLY A 37 9.30 -0.35 2.27
CA GLY A 37 8.42 -1.48 2.48
C GLY A 37 7.21 -1.15 3.33
N ALA A 38 6.86 0.12 3.47
CA ALA A 38 5.76 0.56 4.31
C ALA A 38 4.45 0.62 3.52
N VAL A 39 3.40 0.05 4.09
CA VAL A 39 2.04 0.14 3.57
C VAL A 39 1.17 0.77 4.65
N VAL A 40 0.58 1.92 4.34
CA VAL A 40 -0.30 2.62 5.27
C VAL A 40 -1.74 2.28 4.90
N VAL A 41 -2.49 1.78 5.87
CA VAL A 41 -3.88 1.38 5.69
C VAL A 41 -4.78 2.09 6.69
N ALA A 42 -6.05 2.28 6.33
CA ALA A 42 -7.05 2.78 7.26
C ALA A 42 -7.44 1.64 8.21
N LYS A 43 -7.53 1.94 9.50
CA LYS A 43 -7.95 0.96 10.49
C LYS A 43 -9.42 0.59 10.31
N SER A 44 -9.76 -0.63 10.66
CA SER A 44 -11.14 -1.14 10.62
C SER A 44 -11.69 -1.23 12.04
N PRO A 45 -12.88 -0.67 12.33
CA PRO A 45 -13.70 0.11 11.41
C PRO A 45 -13.11 1.48 11.09
N CYS A 46 -13.44 2.01 9.91
CA CYS A 46 -13.01 3.37 9.55
C CYS A 46 -13.73 4.38 10.43
N ARG A 47 -12.98 5.01 11.33
CA ARG A 47 -13.50 6.03 12.20
C ARG A 47 -12.63 7.27 12.13
N LEU A 48 -13.25 8.42 12.29
CA LEU A 48 -12.50 9.64 12.52
C LEU A 48 -12.03 9.64 13.98
N ASN A 49 -10.76 9.98 14.19
CA ASN A 49 -10.26 10.15 15.54
C ASN A 49 -10.75 11.50 16.10
N HIS A 50 -10.40 11.82 17.35
CA HIS A 50 -10.82 13.06 17.99
C HIS A 50 -10.31 14.34 17.31
N LYS A 51 -9.35 14.20 16.38
CA LYS A 51 -8.85 15.32 15.57
C LYS A 51 -9.54 15.39 14.20
N GLY A 52 -10.54 14.56 13.94
CA GLY A 52 -11.26 14.53 12.69
C GLY A 52 -10.52 13.83 11.54
N LYS A 53 -9.49 13.06 11.85
CA LYS A 53 -8.70 12.32 10.84
C LYS A 53 -9.00 10.83 10.93
N ILE A 54 -8.87 10.15 9.78
CA ILE A 54 -9.03 8.70 9.72
C ILE A 54 -7.84 8.05 10.45
N ASP A 55 -8.15 7.13 11.37
CA ASP A 55 -7.12 6.34 12.02
C ASP A 55 -6.43 5.44 11.00
N ARG A 56 -5.12 5.37 11.08
CA ARG A 56 -4.33 4.61 10.12
C ARG A 56 -3.27 3.78 10.83
N GLU A 57 -2.84 2.72 10.15
CA GLU A 57 -1.85 1.78 10.64
C GLU A 57 -0.80 1.61 9.56
N THR A 58 0.47 1.45 9.95
CA THR A 58 1.54 1.17 9.01
C THR A 58 1.98 -0.28 9.15
N ILE A 59 1.99 -0.99 8.03
CA ILE A 59 2.45 -2.38 7.94
C ILE A 59 3.77 -2.36 7.18
N TYR A 60 4.78 -3.05 7.68
CA TYR A 60 6.09 -3.10 7.04
C TYR A 60 6.35 -4.47 6.43
N PHE A 61 6.90 -4.46 5.22
CA PHE A 61 7.32 -5.65 4.49
C PHE A 61 8.82 -5.53 4.17
N ASP A 62 9.49 -6.67 3.99
CA ASP A 62 10.89 -6.68 3.54
C ASP A 62 11.02 -6.16 2.12
N SER A 63 10.08 -6.51 1.27
CA SER A 63 10.12 -6.13 -0.14
C SER A 63 8.71 -5.86 -0.67
N ILE A 64 8.59 -4.83 -1.49
CA ILE A 64 7.35 -4.53 -2.21
C ILE A 64 7.71 -4.33 -3.68
N TYR A 65 7.09 -5.13 -4.55
CA TYR A 65 7.35 -5.06 -5.99
C TYR A 65 6.11 -4.52 -6.71
N PRO A 66 6.23 -3.36 -7.38
CA PRO A 66 5.13 -2.84 -8.19
C PRO A 66 5.01 -3.63 -9.48
N ILE A 67 3.78 -3.93 -9.88
CA ILE A 67 3.47 -4.65 -11.11
C ILE A 67 2.76 -3.68 -12.04
N PHE A 68 3.32 -3.52 -13.24
CA PHE A 68 2.77 -2.64 -14.27
C PHE A 68 2.10 -3.48 -15.36
N ASP A 69 0.96 -3.02 -15.82
CA ASP A 69 0.21 -3.69 -16.90
C ASP A 69 0.14 -2.74 -18.10
N GLY A 70 1.32 -2.46 -18.69
CA GLY A 70 1.43 -1.57 -19.83
C GLY A 70 1.15 -0.11 -19.52
N ARG A 71 0.99 0.25 -18.25
CA ARG A 71 0.70 1.63 -17.80
C ARG A 71 1.93 2.24 -17.16
N THR A 72 1.93 3.56 -17.02
CA THR A 72 3.02 4.26 -16.33
C THR A 72 2.96 4.06 -14.81
N MET A 73 1.79 3.75 -14.27
CA MET A 73 1.61 3.50 -12.85
C MET A 73 1.28 2.03 -12.60
N PRO A 74 1.73 1.48 -11.47
CA PRO A 74 1.46 0.07 -11.15
C PRO A 74 -0.02 -0.17 -10.89
N VAL A 75 -0.47 -1.38 -11.24
CA VAL A 75 -1.85 -1.82 -10.99
C VAL A 75 -1.93 -2.76 -9.79
N LEU A 76 -0.79 -3.30 -9.37
CA LEU A 76 -0.72 -4.27 -8.30
C LEU A 76 0.63 -4.14 -7.59
N PHE A 77 0.64 -4.36 -6.29
CA PHE A 77 1.87 -4.45 -5.51
C PHE A 77 1.96 -5.82 -4.87
N HIS A 78 3.08 -6.51 -5.08
CA HIS A 78 3.38 -7.77 -4.41
C HIS A 78 4.27 -7.49 -3.19
N CYS A 79 3.77 -7.81 -2.00
CA CYS A 79 4.48 -7.60 -0.75
C CYS A 79 4.99 -8.92 -0.18
N TYR A 80 6.24 -8.93 0.26
CA TYR A 80 6.91 -10.11 0.78
C TYR A 80 7.56 -9.79 2.13
N GLY A 81 7.58 -10.79 3.01
CA GLY A 81 8.32 -10.68 4.26
C GLY A 81 7.70 -9.70 5.24
N LEU A 82 6.47 -9.96 5.64
CA LEU A 82 5.78 -9.12 6.63
C LEU A 82 6.61 -9.01 7.91
N ARG A 83 6.91 -7.79 8.31
CA ARG A 83 7.57 -7.50 9.57
C ARG A 83 6.51 -7.08 10.58
N GLY A 84 6.31 -7.88 11.51
CA GLY A 84 5.37 -7.74 12.59
C GLY A 84 4.72 -6.46 12.86
#